data_a0b87fbccb035a68a9d9edbfeb6456ae
#
_entry.id   a0b87fbccb035a68a9d9edbfeb6456ae
#
_cell.length_a   1.000
_cell.length_b   1.000
_cell.length_c   1.000
_cell.angle_alpha   90.00
_cell.angle_beta   90.00
_cell.angle_gamma   90.00
#
_symmetry.space_group_name_H-M   'P 1'
#
loop_
_entity.id
_entity.type
_entity.pdbx_description
1 polymer ?
#
loop_
_entity_poly.entity_id
_entity_poly.type
_entity_poly.pdbx_seq_one_letter_code
_entity_poly.pdbx_strand_id
1 'polypeptide(L)'
;LRGTRRTSSRGPVIVGGRQVRPVLQALVLADHVYQDVTGKKIIAGTFNRVLFSPKRPMKEVEAPDGTKRKVTLGGMQSGSPYVYLSLTDVCQGTKLSLRFVNLADNAVLLATEIRVDCEDRLQTVEVVVPLPALPIKAPGAYALEVVCEGEILGFHRVRADELKVE
;
A
#
# COMPACT_ATOMS: atom_id res chain seq x y z
N LEU A 1 -18.42 -18.13 40.71
CA LEU A 1 -17.00 -18.30 40.33
C LEU A 1 -16.87 -17.97 38.86
N ARG A 2 -16.48 -16.71 38.53
CA ARG A 2 -16.19 -16.25 37.18
C ARG A 2 -14.69 -16.39 36.93
N GLY A 3 -14.31 -17.32 36.06
CA GLY A 3 -12.94 -17.50 35.63
C GLY A 3 -12.56 -16.43 34.60
N THR A 4 -11.69 -15.52 34.97
CA THR A 4 -11.04 -14.57 34.08
C THR A 4 -10.01 -15.32 33.22
N ARG A 5 -10.28 -15.44 31.92
CA ARG A 5 -9.28 -15.86 30.94
C ARG A 5 -8.22 -14.78 30.82
N ARG A 6 -7.03 -15.04 31.33
CA ARG A 6 -5.84 -14.22 31.02
C ARG A 6 -5.46 -14.47 29.57
N THR A 7 -5.62 -13.45 28.72
CA THR A 7 -5.01 -13.40 27.40
C THR A 7 -3.51 -13.18 27.60
N SER A 8 -2.73 -14.22 27.41
CA SER A 8 -1.27 -14.15 27.43
C SER A 8 -0.83 -13.44 26.13
N SER A 9 -0.44 -12.19 26.23
CA SER A 9 0.30 -11.51 25.19
C SER A 9 1.70 -12.13 25.13
N ARG A 10 1.89 -13.07 24.22
CA ARG A 10 3.23 -13.57 23.92
C ARG A 10 4.01 -12.45 23.25
N GLY A 11 5.06 -11.98 23.87
CA GLY A 11 6.00 -11.03 23.30
C GLY A 11 6.72 -11.60 22.06
N PRO A 12 7.57 -10.80 21.40
CA PRO A 12 8.26 -11.21 20.17
C PRO A 12 9.03 -12.51 20.36
N VAL A 13 8.92 -13.41 19.37
CA VAL A 13 9.65 -14.70 19.40
C VAL A 13 11.12 -14.43 19.13
N ILE A 14 11.97 -14.70 20.13
CA ILE A 14 13.42 -14.58 20.03
C ILE A 14 13.99 -15.98 19.79
N VAL A 15 14.64 -16.18 18.66
CA VAL A 15 15.39 -17.40 18.34
C VAL A 15 16.87 -17.03 18.28
N GLY A 16 17.68 -17.60 19.16
CA GLY A 16 19.13 -17.38 19.19
C GLY A 16 19.58 -15.94 19.45
N GLY A 17 18.80 -15.16 20.24
CA GLY A 17 19.11 -13.76 20.58
C GLY A 17 18.84 -12.74 19.45
N ARG A 18 18.35 -13.17 18.28
CA ARG A 18 17.88 -12.31 17.20
C ARG A 18 16.36 -12.34 17.14
N GLN A 19 15.78 -11.16 17.11
CA GLN A 19 14.35 -11.01 16.80
C GLN A 19 14.14 -11.47 15.36
N VAL A 20 13.20 -12.42 15.17
CA VAL A 20 12.87 -12.91 13.82
C VAL A 20 12.02 -11.84 13.16
N ARG A 21 12.47 -11.37 12.02
CA ARG A 21 11.77 -10.38 11.19
C ARG A 21 11.16 -11.06 9.99
N PRO A 22 10.01 -10.57 9.52
CA PRO A 22 9.44 -11.06 8.28
C PRO A 22 10.37 -10.79 7.10
N VAL A 23 10.41 -11.73 6.18
CA VAL A 23 11.14 -11.61 4.93
C VAL A 23 10.17 -11.23 3.83
N LEU A 24 10.41 -10.11 3.17
CA LEU A 24 9.61 -9.67 2.03
C LEU A 24 10.03 -10.45 0.78
N GLN A 25 9.11 -11.28 0.28
CA GLN A 25 9.29 -12.07 -0.94
C GLN A 25 8.88 -11.30 -2.19
N ALA A 26 7.80 -10.52 -2.08
CA ALA A 26 7.31 -9.69 -3.16
C ALA A 26 6.62 -8.43 -2.62
N LEU A 27 6.76 -7.34 -3.36
CA LEU A 27 6.06 -6.08 -3.18
C LEU A 27 5.67 -5.56 -4.57
N VAL A 28 4.38 -5.49 -4.85
CA VAL A 28 3.86 -5.10 -6.15
C VAL A 28 2.76 -4.06 -5.99
N LEU A 29 2.85 -2.97 -6.77
CA LEU A 29 1.76 -2.02 -6.99
C LEU A 29 1.00 -2.40 -8.26
N ALA A 30 -0.32 -2.42 -8.17
CA ALA A 30 -1.18 -2.76 -9.30
C ALA A 30 -2.51 -2.00 -9.25
N ASP A 31 -3.17 -1.91 -10.40
CA ASP A 31 -4.51 -1.34 -10.50
C ASP A 31 -5.54 -2.21 -9.77
N HIS A 32 -5.39 -3.52 -9.88
CA HIS A 32 -6.30 -4.49 -9.25
C HIS A 32 -5.55 -5.71 -8.73
N VAL A 33 -6.00 -6.21 -7.58
CA VAL A 33 -5.63 -7.52 -7.06
C VAL A 33 -6.91 -8.23 -6.63
N TYR A 34 -7.17 -9.38 -7.19
CA TYR A 34 -8.36 -10.19 -6.86
C TYR A 34 -7.97 -11.66 -6.69
N GLN A 35 -8.86 -12.41 -6.12
CA GLN A 35 -8.67 -13.83 -5.86
C GLN A 35 -9.56 -14.65 -6.79
N ASP A 36 -9.00 -15.65 -7.45
CA ASP A 36 -9.75 -16.57 -8.25
C ASP A 36 -10.50 -17.61 -7.40
N VAL A 37 -11.30 -18.45 -8.04
CA VAL A 37 -12.09 -19.50 -7.38
C VAL A 37 -11.23 -20.55 -6.67
N THR A 38 -9.95 -20.64 -7.01
CA THR A 38 -8.99 -21.58 -6.40
C THR A 38 -8.20 -20.96 -5.24
N GLY A 39 -8.44 -19.69 -4.93
CA GLY A 39 -7.74 -18.97 -3.89
C GLY A 39 -6.47 -18.25 -4.32
N LYS A 40 -6.07 -18.36 -5.60
CA LYS A 40 -4.87 -17.71 -6.13
C LYS A 40 -5.09 -16.21 -6.31
N LYS A 41 -4.07 -15.42 -5.99
CA LYS A 41 -4.08 -13.98 -6.25
C LYS A 41 -3.74 -13.70 -7.71
N ILE A 42 -4.58 -12.87 -8.34
CA ILE A 42 -4.37 -12.38 -9.70
C ILE A 42 -4.09 -10.89 -9.60
N ILE A 43 -2.91 -10.49 -10.09
CA ILE A 43 -2.43 -9.11 -10.05
C ILE A 43 -2.54 -8.56 -11.47
N ALA A 44 -3.32 -7.51 -11.65
CA ALA A 44 -3.57 -6.91 -12.95
C ALA A 44 -3.20 -5.42 -12.97
N GLY A 45 -2.55 -5.00 -14.06
CA GLY A 45 -2.13 -3.61 -14.24
C GLY A 45 -0.99 -3.21 -13.29
N THR A 46 0.10 -3.99 -13.25
CA THR A 46 1.29 -3.59 -12.48
C THR A 46 1.94 -2.37 -13.09
N PHE A 47 2.37 -1.44 -12.25
CA PHE A 47 2.97 -0.20 -12.71
C PHE A 47 4.12 0.27 -11.83
N ASN A 48 5.06 0.96 -12.44
CA ASN A 48 6.17 1.69 -11.82
C ASN A 48 6.26 3.14 -12.33
N ARG A 49 5.29 3.55 -13.14
CA ARG A 49 5.21 4.90 -13.70
C ARG A 49 3.77 5.41 -13.61
N VAL A 50 3.63 6.65 -13.20
CA VAL A 50 2.34 7.33 -13.07
C VAL A 50 2.40 8.64 -13.84
N LEU A 51 1.36 8.91 -14.64
CA LEU A 51 1.14 10.22 -15.23
C LEU A 51 0.16 10.99 -14.33
N PHE A 52 0.51 12.19 -13.94
CA PHE A 52 -0.36 13.04 -13.15
C PHE A 52 -0.55 14.40 -13.79
N SER A 53 -1.69 15.03 -13.52
CA SER A 53 -1.96 16.40 -13.94
C SER A 53 -2.10 17.29 -12.71
N PRO A 54 -1.28 18.34 -12.58
CA PRO A 54 -1.40 19.29 -11.47
C PRO A 54 -2.67 20.15 -11.57
N LYS A 55 -3.16 20.34 -12.80
CA LYS A 55 -4.41 21.05 -13.07
C LYS A 55 -5.52 20.02 -13.29
N ARG A 56 -6.41 19.89 -12.33
CA ARG A 56 -7.63 19.10 -12.51
C ARG A 56 -8.52 19.83 -13.50
N PRO A 57 -8.81 19.30 -14.69
CA PRO A 57 -9.79 19.91 -15.58
C PRO A 57 -11.15 19.91 -14.89
N MET A 58 -11.72 21.09 -14.69
CA MET A 58 -13.09 21.24 -14.18
C MET A 58 -14.03 21.37 -15.39
N LYS A 59 -15.06 20.56 -15.43
CA LYS A 59 -16.16 20.70 -16.38
C LYS A 59 -17.41 21.18 -15.65
N GLU A 60 -18.06 22.17 -16.18
CA GLU A 60 -19.41 22.50 -15.72
C GLU A 60 -20.39 21.47 -16.28
N VAL A 61 -21.09 20.82 -15.38
CA VAL A 61 -22.14 19.85 -15.71
C VAL A 61 -23.44 20.42 -15.16
N GLU A 62 -24.47 20.44 -15.98
CA GLU A 62 -25.81 20.82 -15.58
C GLU A 62 -26.44 19.64 -14.83
N ALA A 63 -26.80 19.87 -13.58
CA ALA A 63 -27.48 18.87 -12.77
C ALA A 63 -28.95 18.75 -13.21
N PRO A 64 -29.63 17.63 -12.92
CA PRO A 64 -31.06 17.44 -13.28
C PRO A 64 -32.01 18.51 -12.73
N ASP A 65 -31.57 19.26 -11.73
CA ASP A 65 -32.27 20.39 -11.11
C ASP A 65 -32.01 21.73 -11.81
N GLY A 66 -31.29 21.74 -12.95
CA GLY A 66 -30.94 22.94 -13.70
C GLY A 66 -29.80 23.76 -13.11
N THR A 67 -29.18 23.30 -11.99
CA THR A 67 -28.04 23.98 -11.39
C THR A 67 -26.73 23.56 -12.08
N LYS A 68 -25.86 24.53 -12.37
CA LYS A 68 -24.51 24.26 -12.90
C LYS A 68 -23.57 23.92 -11.75
N ARG A 69 -23.02 22.72 -11.78
CA ARG A 69 -22.01 22.27 -10.84
C ARG A 69 -20.68 22.06 -11.53
N LYS A 70 -19.60 22.59 -10.94
CA LYS A 70 -18.25 22.29 -11.38
C LYS A 70 -17.86 20.90 -10.88
N VAL A 71 -17.81 19.95 -11.79
CA VAL A 71 -17.33 18.59 -11.51
C VAL A 71 -15.89 18.49 -11.95
N THR A 72 -15.03 18.07 -11.05
CA THR A 72 -13.64 17.74 -11.42
C THR A 72 -13.70 16.48 -12.27
N LEU A 73 -13.40 16.61 -13.56
CA LEU A 73 -13.17 15.45 -14.40
C LEU A 73 -11.99 14.71 -13.80
N GLY A 74 -12.15 13.42 -13.52
CA GLY A 74 -11.11 12.60 -12.95
C GLY A 74 -9.84 12.80 -13.75
N GLY A 75 -8.90 13.57 -13.20
CA GLY A 75 -7.56 13.57 -13.73
C GLY A 75 -7.08 12.13 -13.70
N MET A 76 -6.20 11.74 -14.62
CA MET A 76 -5.48 10.47 -14.54
C MET A 76 -4.55 10.51 -13.32
N GLN A 77 -5.16 10.61 -12.14
CA GLN A 77 -4.50 10.14 -10.95
C GLN A 77 -4.53 8.63 -11.06
N SER A 78 -3.41 7.99 -10.78
CA SER A 78 -3.46 6.57 -10.46
C SER A 78 -4.71 6.37 -9.61
N GLY A 79 -5.66 5.62 -10.10
CA GLY A 79 -6.83 5.26 -9.30
C GLY A 79 -6.33 4.74 -7.97
N SER A 80 -7.21 4.47 -7.03
CA SER A 80 -6.80 3.88 -5.76
C SER A 80 -6.11 2.54 -6.03
N PRO A 81 -4.77 2.47 -5.99
CA PRO A 81 -4.05 1.26 -6.35
C PRO A 81 -4.11 0.24 -5.23
N TYR A 82 -3.79 -0.99 -5.56
CA TYR A 82 -3.59 -2.06 -4.60
C TYR A 82 -2.11 -2.34 -4.41
N VAL A 83 -1.75 -2.68 -3.19
CA VAL A 83 -0.45 -3.26 -2.85
C VAL A 83 -0.64 -4.74 -2.62
N TYR A 84 0.15 -5.55 -3.29
CA TYR A 84 0.31 -6.96 -2.99
C TYR A 84 1.64 -7.17 -2.28
N LEU A 85 1.60 -7.86 -1.15
CA LEU A 85 2.76 -8.28 -0.38
C LEU A 85 2.77 -9.80 -0.27
N SER A 86 3.95 -10.40 -0.42
CA SER A 86 4.21 -11.77 -0.05
C SER A 86 5.33 -11.80 0.98
N LEU A 87 5.09 -12.45 2.09
CA LEU A 87 5.96 -12.45 3.27
C LEU A 87 6.16 -13.87 3.79
N THR A 88 7.35 -14.15 4.30
CA THR A 88 7.65 -15.35 5.10
C THR A 88 8.22 -14.94 6.46
N ASP A 89 8.40 -15.87 7.36
CA ASP A 89 8.86 -15.62 8.73
C ASP A 89 7.99 -14.62 9.52
N VAL A 90 6.71 -14.53 9.17
CA VAL A 90 5.74 -13.70 9.88
C VAL A 90 5.39 -14.36 11.20
N CYS A 91 5.43 -13.59 12.28
CA CYS A 91 4.99 -14.00 13.60
C CYS A 91 3.62 -13.39 13.93
N GLN A 92 2.95 -13.97 14.93
CA GLN A 92 1.68 -13.43 15.41
C GLN A 92 1.86 -11.98 15.91
N GLY A 93 0.99 -11.08 15.47
CA GLY A 93 1.00 -9.68 15.85
C GLY A 93 2.06 -8.83 15.13
N THR A 94 2.64 -9.32 14.03
CA THR A 94 3.59 -8.54 13.24
C THR A 94 2.93 -7.26 12.72
N LYS A 95 3.53 -6.12 13.04
CA LYS A 95 3.08 -4.81 12.56
C LYS A 95 3.98 -4.35 11.43
N LEU A 96 3.37 -4.00 10.31
CA LEU A 96 4.05 -3.42 9.16
C LEU A 96 3.50 -2.02 8.91
N SER A 97 4.37 -1.12 8.49
CA SER A 97 4.00 0.20 7.99
C SER A 97 4.29 0.27 6.49
N LEU A 98 3.28 0.63 5.71
CA LEU A 98 3.43 0.99 4.30
C LEU A 98 3.58 2.50 4.23
N ARG A 99 4.67 2.99 3.64
CA ARG A 99 4.94 4.42 3.50
C ARG A 99 5.17 4.77 2.05
N PHE A 100 4.47 5.79 1.54
CA PHE A 100 4.75 6.38 0.24
C PHE A 100 5.59 7.64 0.44
N VAL A 101 6.78 7.62 -0.12
CA VAL A 101 7.84 8.59 0.18
C VAL A 101 8.26 9.30 -1.11
N ASN A 102 8.46 10.62 -1.03
CA ASN A 102 9.13 11.38 -2.07
C ASN A 102 10.64 11.23 -1.90
N LEU A 103 11.33 10.69 -2.89
CA LEU A 103 12.77 10.41 -2.81
C LEU A 103 13.66 11.66 -2.98
N ALA A 104 13.08 12.82 -3.35
CA ALA A 104 13.86 14.05 -3.46
C ALA A 104 14.19 14.66 -2.08
N ASP A 105 13.27 14.53 -1.12
CA ASP A 105 13.37 15.12 0.21
C ASP A 105 13.10 14.12 1.34
N ASN A 106 12.89 12.86 1.01
CA ASN A 106 12.50 11.77 1.93
C ASN A 106 11.21 12.06 2.74
N ALA A 107 10.35 12.95 2.24
CA ALA A 107 9.08 13.24 2.87
C ALA A 107 8.12 12.06 2.76
N VAL A 108 7.57 11.62 3.87
CA VAL A 108 6.50 10.62 3.91
C VAL A 108 5.18 11.30 3.58
N LEU A 109 4.60 10.95 2.42
CA LEU A 109 3.37 11.56 1.91
C LEU A 109 2.11 10.80 2.31
N LEU A 110 2.25 9.50 2.53
CA LEU A 110 1.19 8.60 2.99
C LEU A 110 1.82 7.53 3.87
N ALA A 111 1.17 7.21 4.96
CA ALA A 111 1.54 6.06 5.79
C ALA A 111 0.28 5.33 6.24
N THR A 112 0.33 3.99 6.24
CA THR A 112 -0.72 3.15 6.80
C THR A 112 -0.08 1.97 7.52
N GLU A 113 -0.69 1.57 8.63
CA GLU A 113 -0.25 0.41 9.39
C GLU A 113 -1.15 -0.79 9.08
N ILE A 114 -0.53 -1.94 8.95
CA ILE A 114 -1.22 -3.22 8.81
C ILE A 114 -0.70 -4.18 9.87
N ARG A 115 -1.59 -4.99 10.41
CA ARG A 115 -1.24 -6.08 11.29
C ARG A 115 -1.38 -7.39 10.55
N VAL A 116 -0.37 -8.21 10.64
CA VAL A 116 -0.33 -9.53 10.01
C VAL A 116 -0.12 -10.58 11.09
N ASP A 117 -0.97 -11.58 11.08
CA ASP A 117 -0.90 -12.69 12.03
C ASP A 117 -0.65 -13.99 11.25
N CYS A 118 0.31 -14.78 11.73
CA CYS A 118 0.58 -16.11 11.21
C CYS A 118 0.96 -17.04 12.37
N GLU A 119 0.34 -18.22 12.42
CA GLU A 119 0.62 -19.21 13.46
C GLU A 119 1.89 -20.01 13.12
N ASP A 120 2.07 -20.33 11.85
CA ASP A 120 3.23 -21.05 11.34
C ASP A 120 4.11 -20.12 10.50
N ARG A 121 5.23 -19.71 11.06
CA ARG A 121 6.19 -18.81 10.41
C ARG A 121 6.81 -19.34 9.11
N LEU A 122 6.72 -20.65 8.87
CA LEU A 122 7.18 -21.25 7.63
C LEU A 122 6.19 -21.08 6.47
N GLN A 123 4.96 -20.67 6.78
CA GLN A 123 3.98 -20.36 5.76
C GLN A 123 4.27 -19.01 5.09
N THR A 124 3.93 -18.94 3.81
CA THR A 124 3.88 -17.68 3.08
C THR A 124 2.57 -16.97 3.37
N VAL A 125 2.65 -15.72 3.79
CA VAL A 125 1.50 -14.86 4.03
C VAL A 125 1.38 -13.87 2.90
N GLU A 126 0.23 -13.88 2.22
CA GLU A 126 -0.10 -12.92 1.17
C GLU A 126 -1.07 -11.86 1.71
N VAL A 127 -0.72 -10.60 1.54
CA VAL A 127 -1.52 -9.46 2.00
C VAL A 127 -1.85 -8.56 0.82
N VAL A 128 -3.12 -8.17 0.71
CA VAL A 128 -3.57 -7.20 -0.29
C VAL A 128 -4.13 -5.99 0.43
N VAL A 129 -3.58 -4.82 0.14
CA VAL A 129 -3.94 -3.56 0.79
C VAL A 129 -4.43 -2.58 -0.26
N PRO A 130 -5.69 -2.14 -0.23
CA PRO A 130 -6.14 -1.02 -1.04
C PRO A 130 -5.50 0.27 -0.51
N LEU A 131 -4.91 1.06 -1.39
CA LEU A 131 -4.40 2.39 -1.06
C LEU A 131 -5.34 3.48 -1.58
N PRO A 132 -5.39 4.64 -0.93
CA PRO A 132 -5.97 5.82 -1.56
C PRO A 132 -5.16 6.25 -2.77
N ALA A 133 -5.67 7.18 -3.57
CA ALA A 133 -4.90 7.77 -4.66
C ALA A 133 -3.56 8.28 -4.14
N LEU A 134 -2.48 7.93 -4.84
CA LEU A 134 -1.13 8.33 -4.43
C LEU A 134 -0.99 9.86 -4.46
N PRO A 135 -0.51 10.50 -3.37
CA PRO A 135 -0.48 11.95 -3.24
C PRO A 135 0.71 12.58 -4.00
N ILE A 136 0.76 12.39 -5.31
CA ILE A 136 1.80 12.90 -6.18
C ILE A 136 1.46 14.34 -6.59
N LYS A 137 2.38 15.28 -6.31
CA LYS A 137 2.19 16.72 -6.59
C LYS A 137 3.22 17.29 -7.56
N ALA A 138 4.32 16.61 -7.76
CA ALA A 138 5.43 17.05 -8.61
C ALA A 138 6.00 15.86 -9.40
N PRO A 139 6.58 16.10 -10.59
CA PRO A 139 7.32 15.05 -11.28
C PRO A 139 8.55 14.64 -10.46
N GLY A 140 8.89 13.35 -10.50
CA GLY A 140 10.02 12.84 -9.74
C GLY A 140 9.96 11.36 -9.44
N ALA A 141 10.84 10.93 -8.55
CA ALA A 141 10.91 9.57 -8.07
C ALA A 141 10.30 9.45 -6.68
N TYR A 142 9.48 8.43 -6.51
CA TYR A 142 8.81 8.07 -5.28
C TYR A 142 9.07 6.60 -4.96
N ALA A 143 8.85 6.21 -3.73
CA ALA A 143 8.91 4.82 -3.33
C ALA A 143 7.74 4.48 -2.41
N LEU A 144 7.18 3.29 -2.61
CA LEU A 144 6.36 2.63 -1.61
C LEU A 144 7.27 1.71 -0.80
N GLU A 145 7.42 1.97 0.48
CA GLU A 145 8.26 1.22 1.39
C GLU A 145 7.42 0.34 2.30
N VAL A 146 7.93 -0.85 2.60
CA VAL A 146 7.43 -1.72 3.66
C VAL A 146 8.40 -1.68 4.82
N VAL A 147 7.92 -1.27 5.97
CA VAL A 147 8.73 -1.08 7.17
C VAL A 147 8.23 -1.99 8.28
N CYS A 148 9.14 -2.66 8.96
CA CYS A 148 8.88 -3.44 10.17
C CYS A 148 9.84 -2.98 11.26
N GLU A 149 9.30 -2.62 12.43
CA GLU A 149 10.10 -2.21 13.59
C GLU A 149 11.15 -1.12 13.28
N GLY A 150 10.79 -0.18 12.41
CA GLY A 150 11.65 0.94 12.01
C GLY A 150 12.64 0.62 10.89
N GLU A 151 12.74 -0.63 10.45
CA GLU A 151 13.60 -1.03 9.33
C GLU A 151 12.82 -1.27 8.05
N ILE A 152 13.38 -0.84 6.93
CA ILE A 152 12.81 -1.04 5.60
C ILE A 152 13.09 -2.48 5.17
N LEU A 153 12.02 -3.27 4.97
CA LEU A 153 12.10 -4.64 4.44
C LEU A 153 12.30 -4.63 2.92
N GLY A 154 11.78 -3.65 2.25
CA GLY A 154 11.89 -3.44 0.81
C GLY A 154 11.05 -2.28 0.33
N PHE A 155 11.19 -1.94 -0.95
CA PHE A 155 10.47 -0.83 -1.56
C PHE A 155 10.16 -1.10 -3.04
N HIS A 156 9.09 -0.47 -3.51
CA HIS A 156 8.71 -0.41 -4.92
C HIS A 156 8.83 1.04 -5.42
N ARG A 157 9.68 1.26 -6.42
CA ARG A 157 9.92 2.59 -6.96
C ARG A 157 8.84 2.98 -7.96
N VAL A 158 8.36 4.21 -7.85
CA VAL A 158 7.39 4.80 -8.76
C VAL A 158 7.96 6.08 -9.34
N ARG A 159 7.96 6.20 -10.66
CA ARG A 159 8.28 7.45 -11.35
C ARG A 159 6.99 8.19 -11.68
N ALA A 160 6.93 9.44 -11.32
CA ALA A 160 5.83 10.34 -11.67
C ALA A 160 6.27 11.32 -12.75
N ASP A 161 5.53 11.36 -13.84
CA ASP A 161 5.72 12.32 -14.92
C ASP A 161 4.47 13.18 -15.09
N GLU A 162 4.66 14.46 -15.38
CA GLU A 162 3.56 15.39 -15.60
C GLU A 162 2.95 15.18 -16.99
N LEU A 163 1.63 15.05 -17.04
CA LEU A 163 0.89 15.00 -18.29
C LEU A 163 0.93 16.40 -18.93
N LYS A 164 1.64 16.55 -20.02
CA LYS A 164 1.58 17.76 -20.84
C LYS A 164 0.28 17.70 -21.64
N VAL A 165 -0.67 18.58 -21.33
CA VAL A 165 -1.86 18.79 -22.14
C VAL A 165 -1.46 19.81 -23.21
N GLU A 166 -1.39 19.36 -24.46
CA GLU A 166 -1.26 20.24 -25.63
C GLU A 166 -2.55 21.03 -25.85
#